data_7fa91bb52ded84a5d430175fee1341ef
#
_entry.id   7fa91bb52ded84a5d430175fee1341ef
#
_cell.length_a   1.000
_cell.length_b   1.000
_cell.length_c   1.000
_cell.angle_alpha   90.00
_cell.angle_beta   90.00
_cell.angle_gamma   90.00
#
_symmetry.space_group_name_H-M   'P 1'
#
loop_
_entity.id
_entity.type
_entity.pdbx_description
1 polymer ?
#
loop_
_entity_poly.entity_id
_entity_poly.type
_entity_poly.pdbx_seq_one_letter_code
_entity_poly.pdbx_strand_id
1 'polypeptide(L)'
;ADEIFKRLENAKNPVVMAGVEIRRFNLEKKLSMLARKLGMPVATSFMGRGLLIEDDDPLIGTYMGLAGQKSVTNTVEQSDALLLLGVIFSDTNFGVSESRINLSRCIVAADRNVILGYHTYQEIPLENMIDALLERAERKAVPSIINPCKLERGLIADDNKIEPHDIARAINDLFDTHGKMKIASDVGDCLFTTLSIQPTSLTGPAYYAGMGFGIPAGLGIQATTGKRPLILVGDGAFQMTGWELGNCRRYGWDPIVIVFNNCSWEMLRTFQPGTKFNDLDDWKFADLATVLGGDGYRATTRRELKDAINKAYNTRGKFQLIEVMMDRNAISPTLKRFIAAIQKTN
;
A
#
# COMPACT_ATOMS: atom_id res chain seq x y z
N ALA A 1 -14.02 13.77 23.35
CA ALA A 1 -12.89 12.89 23.76
C ALA A 1 -13.28 12.00 24.94
N ASP A 2 -13.89 12.53 26.01
CA ASP A 2 -14.22 11.74 27.24
C ASP A 2 -15.18 10.57 26.94
N GLU A 3 -16.19 10.79 26.13
CA GLU A 3 -17.14 9.76 25.72
C GLU A 3 -16.46 8.66 24.87
N ILE A 4 -15.56 9.06 23.96
CA ILE A 4 -14.76 8.14 23.16
C ILE A 4 -13.86 7.32 24.07
N PHE A 5 -13.13 7.98 24.97
CA PHE A 5 -12.19 7.32 25.86
C PHE A 5 -12.90 6.29 26.74
N LYS A 6 -14.03 6.66 27.34
CA LYS A 6 -14.87 5.76 28.13
C LYS A 6 -15.32 4.53 27.33
N ARG A 7 -15.67 4.72 26.05
CA ARG A 7 -16.08 3.63 25.16
C ARG A 7 -14.93 2.69 24.85
N LEU A 8 -13.73 3.24 24.57
CA LEU A 8 -12.53 2.44 24.32
C LEU A 8 -12.08 1.66 25.56
N GLU A 9 -12.19 2.25 26.77
CA GLU A 9 -11.83 1.57 28.02
C GLU A 9 -12.73 0.39 28.35
N ASN A 10 -14.02 0.50 28.03
CA ASN A 10 -14.99 -0.57 28.30
C ASN A 10 -15.02 -1.65 27.23
N ALA A 11 -14.30 -1.47 26.10
CA ALA A 11 -14.24 -2.44 25.02
C ALA A 11 -13.33 -3.62 25.36
N LYS A 12 -13.71 -4.80 24.88
CA LYS A 12 -12.90 -6.02 25.01
C LYS A 12 -11.88 -6.15 23.87
N ASN A 13 -12.27 -5.72 22.68
CA ASN A 13 -11.48 -5.83 21.45
C ASN A 13 -11.43 -4.47 20.72
N PRO A 14 -10.90 -3.41 21.34
CA PRO A 14 -10.81 -2.12 20.67
C PRO A 14 -9.74 -2.16 19.58
N VAL A 15 -10.02 -1.51 18.43
CA VAL A 15 -9.11 -1.43 17.29
C VAL A 15 -9.11 0.00 16.76
N VAL A 16 -7.94 0.48 16.36
CA VAL A 16 -7.80 1.73 15.58
C VAL A 16 -7.68 1.38 14.11
N MET A 17 -8.44 2.07 13.25
CA MET A 17 -8.17 2.08 11.81
C MET A 17 -7.76 3.50 11.39
N ALA A 18 -6.56 3.60 10.81
CA ALA A 18 -5.99 4.86 10.37
C ALA A 18 -6.16 5.05 8.85
N GLY A 19 -6.68 6.20 8.48
CA GLY A 19 -6.90 6.58 7.08
C GLY A 19 -5.97 7.67 6.57
N VAL A 20 -6.13 8.04 5.31
CA VAL A 20 -5.23 8.94 4.58
C VAL A 20 -5.20 10.38 5.14
N GLU A 21 -6.23 10.83 5.84
CA GLU A 21 -6.24 12.19 6.43
C GLU A 21 -5.17 12.36 7.51
N ILE A 22 -4.75 11.26 8.16
CA ILE A 22 -3.60 11.28 9.07
C ILE A 22 -2.37 11.84 8.35
N ARG A 23 -2.11 11.40 7.10
CA ARG A 23 -1.00 11.91 6.29
C ARG A 23 -1.25 13.33 5.79
N ARG A 24 -2.47 13.62 5.35
CA ARG A 24 -2.83 14.95 4.85
C ARG A 24 -2.58 16.06 5.88
N PHE A 25 -2.71 15.73 7.15
CA PHE A 25 -2.53 16.66 8.26
C PHE A 25 -1.22 16.45 9.04
N ASN A 26 -0.29 15.60 8.54
CA ASN A 26 1.02 15.30 9.18
C ASN A 26 0.89 14.77 10.62
N LEU A 27 -0.06 13.87 10.86
CA LEU A 27 -0.39 13.36 12.19
C LEU A 27 0.19 11.96 12.48
N GLU A 28 1.07 11.42 11.62
CA GLU A 28 1.61 10.07 11.73
C GLU A 28 2.29 9.83 13.10
N LYS A 29 3.10 10.79 13.55
CA LYS A 29 3.78 10.70 14.86
C LYS A 29 2.78 10.69 16.02
N LYS A 30 1.77 11.55 15.97
CA LYS A 30 0.71 11.60 17.00
C LYS A 30 -0.12 10.34 17.01
N LEU A 31 -0.43 9.77 15.84
CA LEU A 31 -1.11 8.48 15.72
C LEU A 31 -0.30 7.35 16.36
N SER A 32 1.00 7.25 16.02
CA SER A 32 1.90 6.24 16.61
C SER A 32 1.95 6.36 18.14
N MET A 33 2.11 7.58 18.66
CA MET A 33 2.09 7.85 20.11
C MET A 33 0.76 7.45 20.75
N LEU A 34 -0.37 7.80 20.14
CA LEU A 34 -1.70 7.46 20.64
C LEU A 34 -1.91 5.94 20.69
N ALA A 35 -1.58 5.26 19.60
CA ALA A 35 -1.75 3.81 19.50
C ALA A 35 -0.92 3.06 20.56
N ARG A 36 0.34 3.49 20.78
CA ARG A 36 1.20 2.94 21.82
C ARG A 36 0.67 3.22 23.24
N LYS A 37 0.19 4.43 23.50
CA LYS A 37 -0.39 4.78 24.82
C LYS A 37 -1.67 3.97 25.11
N LEU A 38 -2.55 3.85 24.11
CA LEU A 38 -3.79 3.09 24.25
C LEU A 38 -3.55 1.57 24.31
N GLY A 39 -2.39 1.10 23.83
CA GLY A 39 -2.09 -0.33 23.77
C GLY A 39 -3.03 -1.08 22.81
N MET A 40 -3.50 -0.42 21.76
CA MET A 40 -4.50 -0.96 20.84
C MET A 40 -3.84 -1.38 19.50
N PRO A 41 -4.31 -2.47 18.86
CA PRO A 41 -3.87 -2.81 17.52
C PRO A 41 -4.35 -1.76 16.51
N VAL A 42 -3.50 -1.44 15.56
CA VAL A 42 -3.81 -0.49 14.48
C VAL A 42 -3.85 -1.22 13.14
N ALA A 43 -4.96 -1.09 12.41
CA ALA A 43 -5.01 -1.37 10.99
C ALA A 43 -4.91 -0.05 10.22
N THR A 44 -4.36 -0.07 9.01
CA THR A 44 -4.53 1.06 8.08
C THR A 44 -5.67 0.75 7.11
N SER A 45 -6.37 1.77 6.61
CA SER A 45 -7.14 1.61 5.39
C SER A 45 -6.19 1.44 4.19
N PHE A 46 -6.70 1.03 3.03
CA PHE A 46 -5.86 0.88 1.82
C PHE A 46 -5.19 2.21 1.44
N MET A 47 -5.93 3.32 1.46
CA MET A 47 -5.36 4.65 1.23
C MET A 47 -4.42 5.12 2.35
N GLY A 48 -4.56 4.57 3.54
CA GLY A 48 -3.68 4.81 4.70
C GLY A 48 -2.43 3.92 4.73
N ARG A 49 -2.22 3.07 3.73
CA ARG A 49 -1.05 2.19 3.63
C ARG A 49 0.25 3.00 3.74
N GLY A 50 1.17 2.57 4.61
CA GLY A 50 2.46 3.23 4.84
C GLY A 50 2.40 4.44 5.78
N LEU A 51 1.35 4.58 6.60
CA LEU A 51 1.27 5.59 7.68
C LEU A 51 2.14 5.23 8.88
N LEU A 52 2.15 3.96 9.27
CA LEU A 52 2.95 3.41 10.36
C LEU A 52 4.03 2.54 9.75
N ILE A 53 5.29 2.90 9.95
CA ILE A 53 6.44 2.28 9.28
C ILE A 53 7.55 1.84 10.23
N GLU A 54 7.45 2.24 11.49
CA GLU A 54 8.42 1.83 12.50
C GLU A 54 8.13 0.38 12.97
N ASP A 55 9.17 -0.35 13.30
CA ASP A 55 9.05 -1.77 13.62
C ASP A 55 8.33 -2.03 14.96
N ASP A 56 8.31 -1.02 15.84
CA ASP A 56 7.61 -1.06 17.13
C ASP A 56 6.21 -0.44 17.12
N ASP A 57 5.73 0.01 15.94
CA ASP A 57 4.34 0.43 15.79
C ASP A 57 3.37 -0.74 15.97
N PRO A 58 2.22 -0.57 16.64
CA PRO A 58 1.25 -1.63 16.88
C PRO A 58 0.42 -1.96 15.61
N LEU A 59 1.06 -1.98 14.46
CA LEU A 59 0.45 -2.21 13.16
C LEU A 59 0.18 -3.70 12.94
N ILE A 60 -1.09 -4.07 12.74
CA ILE A 60 -1.49 -5.44 12.38
C ILE A 60 -1.55 -5.67 10.87
N GLY A 61 -1.62 -4.61 10.06
CA GLY A 61 -1.68 -4.66 8.60
C GLY A 61 -2.67 -3.67 8.00
N THR A 62 -3.00 -3.89 6.73
CA THR A 62 -3.96 -3.06 6.00
C THR A 62 -5.30 -3.77 5.88
N TYR A 63 -6.37 -3.11 6.33
CA TYR A 63 -7.73 -3.59 6.13
C TYR A 63 -8.19 -3.34 4.69
N MET A 64 -8.78 -4.34 4.09
CA MET A 64 -9.36 -4.28 2.76
C MET A 64 -10.54 -5.27 2.64
N GLY A 65 -11.36 -5.38 3.66
CA GLY A 65 -12.53 -6.26 3.69
C GLY A 65 -12.19 -7.69 3.26
N LEU A 66 -12.99 -8.27 2.38
CA LEU A 66 -12.79 -9.63 1.85
C LEU A 66 -11.52 -9.80 1.00
N ALA A 67 -11.01 -8.70 0.45
CA ALA A 67 -9.77 -8.71 -0.34
C ALA A 67 -8.52 -8.71 0.54
N GLY A 68 -8.66 -8.27 1.80
CA GLY A 68 -7.58 -8.17 2.77
C GLY A 68 -7.08 -9.51 3.28
N GLN A 69 -6.12 -9.44 4.17
CA GLN A 69 -5.65 -10.61 4.89
C GLN A 69 -6.64 -11.00 5.98
N LYS A 70 -6.98 -12.29 6.04
CA LYS A 70 -8.03 -12.80 6.92
C LYS A 70 -7.83 -12.45 8.41
N SER A 71 -6.58 -12.43 8.89
CA SER A 71 -6.27 -12.04 10.28
C SER A 71 -6.64 -10.59 10.55
N VAL A 72 -6.24 -9.66 9.66
CA VAL A 72 -6.55 -8.23 9.78
C VAL A 72 -8.05 -8.00 9.66
N THR A 73 -8.67 -8.60 8.64
CA THR A 73 -10.12 -8.51 8.40
C THR A 73 -10.91 -8.95 9.63
N ASN A 74 -10.60 -10.12 10.19
CA ASN A 74 -11.29 -10.63 11.37
C ASN A 74 -11.10 -9.71 12.58
N THR A 75 -9.89 -9.22 12.84
CA THR A 75 -9.62 -8.33 13.98
C THR A 75 -10.44 -7.04 13.89
N VAL A 76 -10.50 -6.43 12.70
CA VAL A 76 -11.26 -5.19 12.48
C VAL A 76 -12.76 -5.43 12.57
N GLU A 77 -13.29 -6.46 11.89
CA GLU A 77 -14.74 -6.73 11.81
C GLU A 77 -15.32 -7.25 13.14
N GLN A 78 -14.50 -7.89 13.98
CA GLN A 78 -14.91 -8.38 15.31
C GLN A 78 -14.69 -7.34 16.42
N SER A 79 -14.17 -6.16 16.09
CA SER A 79 -14.00 -5.09 17.06
C SER A 79 -15.34 -4.65 17.65
N ASP A 80 -15.38 -4.51 18.98
CA ASP A 80 -16.53 -3.96 19.70
C ASP A 80 -16.42 -2.44 19.93
N ALA A 81 -15.25 -1.85 19.64
CA ALA A 81 -15.02 -0.40 19.56
C ALA A 81 -13.98 -0.09 18.48
N LEU A 82 -14.44 0.13 17.26
CA LEU A 82 -13.60 0.50 16.13
C LEU A 82 -13.46 2.01 16.03
N LEU A 83 -12.24 2.53 16.28
CA LEU A 83 -11.91 3.93 16.17
C LEU A 83 -11.33 4.22 14.77
N LEU A 84 -12.10 4.91 13.94
CA LEU A 84 -11.74 5.30 12.58
C LEU A 84 -11.17 6.72 12.59
N LEU A 85 -9.88 6.87 12.37
CA LEU A 85 -9.17 8.16 12.36
C LEU A 85 -8.76 8.54 10.95
N GLY A 86 -9.42 9.55 10.38
CA GLY A 86 -9.14 10.07 9.03
C GLY A 86 -9.37 9.06 7.91
N VAL A 87 -10.32 8.15 8.09
CA VAL A 87 -10.69 7.12 7.10
C VAL A 87 -11.71 7.67 6.13
N ILE A 88 -11.40 7.63 4.83
CA ILE A 88 -12.36 7.92 3.77
C ILE A 88 -13.11 6.64 3.43
N PHE A 89 -14.46 6.71 3.46
CA PHE A 89 -15.32 5.60 3.06
C PHE A 89 -15.34 5.50 1.54
N SER A 90 -14.84 4.39 1.00
CA SER A 90 -14.85 4.08 -0.43
C SER A 90 -14.75 2.57 -0.64
N ASP A 91 -15.23 2.10 -1.79
CA ASP A 91 -15.18 0.69 -2.18
C ASP A 91 -13.76 0.12 -2.10
N THR A 92 -12.78 0.92 -2.50
CA THR A 92 -11.37 0.50 -2.48
C THR A 92 -10.85 0.31 -1.06
N ASN A 93 -11.17 1.22 -0.12
CA ASN A 93 -10.73 1.10 1.27
C ASN A 93 -11.37 -0.08 1.98
N PHE A 94 -12.60 -0.42 1.62
CA PHE A 94 -13.36 -1.49 2.27
C PHE A 94 -13.42 -2.78 1.45
N GLY A 95 -12.75 -2.81 0.27
CA GLY A 95 -12.72 -3.99 -0.60
C GLY A 95 -14.12 -4.46 -0.98
N VAL A 96 -15.01 -3.51 -1.34
CA VAL A 96 -16.45 -3.71 -1.60
C VAL A 96 -17.19 -4.49 -0.49
N SER A 97 -16.75 -4.31 0.73
CA SER A 97 -17.25 -5.05 1.91
C SER A 97 -17.66 -4.12 3.06
N GLU A 98 -18.01 -2.87 2.77
CA GLU A 98 -18.37 -1.84 3.75
C GLU A 98 -19.54 -2.25 4.65
N SER A 99 -20.48 -3.04 4.13
CA SER A 99 -21.63 -3.54 4.88
C SER A 99 -21.25 -4.50 6.03
N ARG A 100 -20.01 -5.00 6.05
CA ARG A 100 -19.51 -5.88 7.11
C ARG A 100 -19.11 -5.12 8.37
N ILE A 101 -18.90 -3.82 8.26
CA ILE A 101 -18.61 -2.94 9.40
C ILE A 101 -19.89 -2.23 9.82
N ASN A 102 -20.33 -2.46 11.05
CA ASN A 102 -21.48 -1.76 11.59
C ASN A 102 -21.07 -0.34 12.02
N LEU A 103 -21.27 0.64 11.15
CA LEU A 103 -20.90 2.04 11.38
C LEU A 103 -21.56 2.66 12.62
N SER A 104 -22.75 2.18 13.05
CA SER A 104 -23.38 2.68 14.27
C SER A 104 -22.61 2.35 15.56
N ARG A 105 -21.71 1.36 15.47
CA ARG A 105 -20.81 0.96 16.57
C ARG A 105 -19.42 1.57 16.44
N CYS A 106 -19.11 2.22 15.33
CA CYS A 106 -17.83 2.88 15.12
C CYS A 106 -17.76 4.23 15.82
N ILE A 107 -16.56 4.66 16.07
CA ILE A 107 -16.21 6.02 16.44
C ILE A 107 -15.48 6.58 15.21
N VAL A 108 -16.04 7.60 14.55
CA VAL A 108 -15.49 8.15 13.31
C VAL A 108 -14.99 9.56 13.57
N ALA A 109 -13.72 9.83 13.30
CA ALA A 109 -13.17 11.18 13.31
C ALA A 109 -12.51 11.42 11.94
N ALA A 110 -13.20 12.15 11.08
CA ALA A 110 -12.79 12.49 9.73
C ALA A 110 -13.52 13.75 9.24
N ASP A 111 -12.91 14.47 8.27
CA ASP A 111 -13.52 15.66 7.65
C ASP A 111 -14.08 16.66 8.67
N ARG A 112 -13.31 16.97 9.72
CA ARG A 112 -13.66 17.88 10.82
C ARG A 112 -14.93 17.49 11.59
N ASN A 113 -15.37 16.25 11.48
CA ASN A 113 -16.51 15.72 12.19
C ASN A 113 -16.09 14.53 13.07
N VAL A 114 -16.73 14.44 14.24
CA VAL A 114 -16.62 13.26 15.11
C VAL A 114 -18.02 12.68 15.29
N ILE A 115 -18.17 11.43 14.89
CA ILE A 115 -19.44 10.70 14.96
C ILE A 115 -19.28 9.56 15.97
N LEU A 116 -20.18 9.52 16.96
CA LEU A 116 -20.23 8.52 18.01
C LEU A 116 -21.67 8.01 18.16
N GLY A 117 -22.00 6.92 17.49
CA GLY A 117 -23.37 6.43 17.40
C GLY A 117 -24.28 7.43 16.69
N TYR A 118 -25.21 8.00 17.43
CA TYR A 118 -26.15 9.02 16.90
C TYR A 118 -25.69 10.46 17.14
N HIS A 119 -24.61 10.68 17.89
CA HIS A 119 -24.07 12.00 18.19
C HIS A 119 -23.06 12.40 17.11
N THR A 120 -23.23 13.59 16.54
CA THR A 120 -22.28 14.21 15.63
C THR A 120 -21.79 15.51 16.22
N TYR A 121 -20.47 15.60 16.40
CA TYR A 121 -19.77 16.79 16.84
C TYR A 121 -19.07 17.39 15.62
N GLN A 122 -19.47 18.60 15.24
CA GLN A 122 -18.95 19.30 14.06
C GLN A 122 -17.77 20.21 14.42
N GLU A 123 -17.02 20.62 13.41
CA GLU A 123 -15.90 21.56 13.51
C GLU A 123 -14.78 21.11 14.48
N ILE A 124 -14.57 19.81 14.58
CA ILE A 124 -13.47 19.24 15.37
C ILE A 124 -12.36 18.75 14.43
N PRO A 125 -11.25 19.50 14.29
CA PRO A 125 -10.10 19.04 13.52
C PRO A 125 -9.57 17.72 14.07
N LEU A 126 -9.14 16.83 13.16
CA LEU A 126 -8.62 15.50 13.51
C LEU A 126 -7.43 15.59 14.49
N GLU A 127 -6.57 16.60 14.32
CA GLU A 127 -5.46 16.87 15.23
C GLU A 127 -5.93 17.12 16.65
N ASN A 128 -6.91 18.01 16.84
CA ASN A 128 -7.45 18.33 18.17
C ASN A 128 -8.07 17.10 18.84
N MET A 129 -8.73 16.24 18.06
CA MET A 129 -9.28 15.00 18.59
C MET A 129 -8.15 14.05 19.05
N ILE A 130 -7.11 13.88 18.25
CA ILE A 130 -5.96 13.02 18.61
C ILE A 130 -5.26 13.59 19.85
N ASP A 131 -5.04 14.89 19.93
CA ASP A 131 -4.42 15.56 21.09
C ASP A 131 -5.27 15.35 22.35
N ALA A 132 -6.56 15.55 22.28
CA ALA A 132 -7.46 15.34 23.40
C ALA A 132 -7.51 13.86 23.88
N LEU A 133 -7.35 12.91 22.96
CA LEU A 133 -7.21 11.50 23.32
C LEU A 133 -5.84 11.18 23.93
N LEU A 134 -4.76 11.80 23.43
CA LEU A 134 -3.41 11.67 23.97
C LEU A 134 -3.29 12.20 25.41
N GLU A 135 -3.98 13.31 25.73
CA GLU A 135 -4.02 13.88 27.07
C GLU A 135 -4.67 12.93 28.10
N ARG A 136 -5.67 12.17 27.65
CA ARG A 136 -6.43 11.23 28.51
C ARG A 136 -5.81 9.84 28.56
N ALA A 137 -5.03 9.48 27.57
CA ALA A 137 -4.45 8.15 27.48
C ALA A 137 -3.33 7.97 28.50
N GLU A 138 -3.52 7.11 29.48
CA GLU A 138 -2.44 6.58 30.28
C GLU A 138 -1.73 5.45 29.53
N ARG A 139 -0.43 5.27 29.83
CA ARG A 139 0.36 4.23 29.18
C ARG A 139 -0.14 2.85 29.63
N LYS A 140 -0.88 2.18 28.76
CA LYS A 140 -1.29 0.79 28.94
C LYS A 140 -0.23 -0.16 28.37
N ALA A 141 -0.14 -1.35 28.95
CA ALA A 141 0.66 -2.40 28.34
C ALA A 141 0.04 -2.75 26.98
N VAL A 142 0.85 -2.73 25.92
CA VAL A 142 0.42 -3.22 24.61
C VAL A 142 0.02 -4.68 24.74
N PRO A 143 -1.21 -5.08 24.35
CA PRO A 143 -1.58 -6.49 24.42
C PRO A 143 -0.55 -7.34 23.68
N SER A 144 -0.12 -8.44 24.28
CA SER A 144 0.87 -9.36 23.71
C SER A 144 0.43 -10.06 22.41
N ILE A 145 -0.76 -9.74 21.88
CA ILE A 145 -1.38 -10.35 20.72
C ILE A 145 -1.51 -9.33 19.56
N ILE A 146 -0.47 -8.57 19.32
CA ILE A 146 -0.34 -7.93 18.01
C ILE A 146 0.35 -8.96 17.12
N ASN A 147 -0.43 -9.73 16.38
CA ASN A 147 0.11 -10.59 15.33
C ASN A 147 0.23 -9.74 14.05
N PRO A 148 1.40 -9.15 13.78
CA PRO A 148 1.59 -8.49 12.51
C PRO A 148 1.42 -9.51 11.39
N CYS A 149 0.91 -9.05 10.27
CA CYS A 149 0.78 -9.89 9.10
C CYS A 149 2.14 -10.50 8.73
N LYS A 150 2.20 -11.83 8.59
CA LYS A 150 3.38 -12.51 8.08
C LYS A 150 3.56 -12.17 6.60
N LEU A 151 4.64 -11.49 6.30
CA LEU A 151 5.04 -11.18 4.93
C LEU A 151 6.00 -12.25 4.42
N GLU A 152 5.82 -12.63 3.17
CA GLU A 152 6.66 -13.63 2.54
C GLU A 152 8.03 -13.05 2.19
N ARG A 153 9.06 -13.85 2.40
CA ARG A 153 10.48 -13.57 2.16
C ARG A 153 11.14 -14.79 1.55
N GLY A 154 12.40 -14.65 1.17
CA GLY A 154 13.21 -15.76 0.69
C GLY A 154 12.82 -16.16 -0.75
N LEU A 155 12.97 -15.24 -1.71
CA LEU A 155 12.77 -15.58 -3.12
C LEU A 155 13.77 -16.68 -3.53
N ILE A 156 13.22 -17.83 -3.93
CA ILE A 156 14.00 -18.94 -4.46
C ILE A 156 14.48 -18.55 -5.86
N ALA A 157 15.80 -18.50 -6.05
CA ALA A 157 16.42 -18.16 -7.34
C ALA A 157 16.46 -19.42 -8.23
N ASP A 158 15.31 -19.78 -8.79
CA ASP A 158 15.15 -20.87 -9.75
C ASP A 158 14.76 -20.34 -11.14
N ASP A 159 14.58 -21.24 -12.10
CA ASP A 159 14.23 -20.88 -13.48
C ASP A 159 12.72 -20.91 -13.73
N ASN A 160 11.90 -20.91 -12.66
CA ASN A 160 10.46 -20.79 -12.78
C ASN A 160 10.05 -19.37 -13.20
N LYS A 161 8.88 -19.27 -13.85
CA LYS A 161 8.24 -18.01 -14.20
C LYS A 161 7.95 -17.18 -12.96
N ILE A 162 7.90 -15.88 -13.17
CA ILE A 162 7.68 -14.91 -12.10
C ILE A 162 6.18 -14.66 -11.95
N GLU A 163 5.74 -14.61 -10.70
CA GLU A 163 4.40 -14.20 -10.30
C GLU A 163 4.44 -12.88 -9.49
N PRO A 164 3.36 -12.09 -9.42
CA PRO A 164 3.37 -10.83 -8.66
C PRO A 164 3.85 -10.95 -7.20
N HIS A 165 3.57 -12.07 -6.54
CA HIS A 165 4.04 -12.31 -5.17
C HIS A 165 5.55 -12.55 -5.07
N ASP A 166 6.20 -13.02 -6.13
CA ASP A 166 7.67 -13.18 -6.18
C ASP A 166 8.36 -11.81 -6.20
N ILE A 167 7.74 -10.81 -6.85
CA ILE A 167 8.24 -9.43 -6.83
C ILE A 167 8.19 -8.89 -5.38
N ALA A 168 7.09 -9.13 -4.65
CA ALA A 168 6.99 -8.71 -3.25
C ALA A 168 8.04 -9.39 -2.37
N ARG A 169 8.29 -10.70 -2.56
CA ARG A 169 9.36 -11.44 -1.85
C ARG A 169 10.73 -10.85 -2.13
N ALA A 170 11.05 -10.59 -3.40
CA ALA A 170 12.32 -10.01 -3.80
C ALA A 170 12.57 -8.62 -3.19
N ILE A 171 11.51 -7.79 -3.12
CA ILE A 171 11.57 -6.47 -2.47
C ILE A 171 11.73 -6.61 -0.96
N ASN A 172 11.06 -7.57 -0.32
CA ASN A 172 11.21 -7.82 1.11
C ASN A 172 12.64 -8.29 1.44
N ASP A 173 13.23 -9.17 0.63
CA ASP A 173 14.61 -9.61 0.78
C ASP A 173 15.62 -8.46 0.58
N LEU A 174 15.33 -7.56 -0.38
CA LEU A 174 16.11 -6.34 -0.59
C LEU A 174 16.06 -5.45 0.65
N PHE A 175 14.87 -5.26 1.23
CA PHE A 175 14.68 -4.41 2.41
C PHE A 175 15.32 -5.01 3.67
N ASP A 176 15.27 -6.32 3.84
CA ASP A 176 15.94 -7.01 4.95
C ASP A 176 17.48 -6.86 4.86
N THR A 177 18.02 -6.78 3.64
CA THR A 177 19.46 -6.66 3.42
C THR A 177 19.97 -5.22 3.49
N HIS A 178 19.22 -4.26 2.97
CA HIS A 178 19.70 -2.90 2.70
C HIS A 178 18.86 -1.80 3.38
N GLY A 179 17.78 -2.17 4.06
CA GLY A 179 16.85 -1.22 4.65
C GLY A 179 15.73 -0.80 3.70
N LYS A 180 14.66 -0.25 4.29
CA LYS A 180 13.42 0.09 3.58
C LYS A 180 13.61 1.28 2.64
N MET A 181 13.12 1.17 1.41
CA MET A 181 13.03 2.27 0.45
C MET A 181 11.61 2.87 0.44
N LYS A 182 11.48 4.15 0.09
CA LYS A 182 10.18 4.77 -0.21
C LYS A 182 9.64 4.19 -1.51
N ILE A 183 8.35 3.88 -1.55
CA ILE A 183 7.69 3.30 -2.72
C ILE A 183 6.74 4.33 -3.34
N ALA A 184 6.82 4.48 -4.66
CA ALA A 184 5.73 4.99 -5.48
C ALA A 184 5.13 3.83 -6.25
N SER A 185 3.81 3.66 -6.22
CA SER A 185 3.13 2.64 -7.00
C SER A 185 2.11 3.27 -7.93
N ASP A 186 2.02 2.74 -9.13
CA ASP A 186 0.89 3.01 -10.01
C ASP A 186 -0.33 2.21 -9.57
N VAL A 187 -1.46 2.43 -10.22
CA VAL A 187 -2.69 1.67 -10.03
C VAL A 187 -2.58 0.27 -10.64
N GLY A 188 -3.46 -0.63 -10.25
CA GLY A 188 -3.51 -2.00 -10.74
C GLY A 188 -2.85 -3.00 -9.79
N ASP A 189 -2.42 -4.13 -10.34
CA ASP A 189 -1.91 -5.22 -9.51
C ASP A 189 -0.58 -4.88 -8.81
N CYS A 190 0.21 -3.97 -9.35
CA CYS A 190 1.40 -3.47 -8.67
C CYS A 190 1.05 -2.77 -7.33
N LEU A 191 -0.09 -2.05 -7.26
CA LEU A 191 -0.55 -1.44 -6.01
C LEU A 191 -1.07 -2.49 -5.02
N PHE A 192 -1.83 -3.50 -5.48
CA PHE A 192 -2.27 -4.61 -4.63
C PHE A 192 -1.09 -5.45 -4.12
N THR A 193 -0.06 -5.64 -4.94
CA THR A 193 1.18 -6.33 -4.55
C THR A 193 1.89 -5.63 -3.38
N THR A 194 1.76 -4.29 -3.24
CA THR A 194 2.35 -3.56 -2.10
C THR A 194 1.84 -4.05 -0.75
N LEU A 195 0.66 -4.66 -0.66
CA LEU A 195 0.13 -5.22 0.59
C LEU A 195 0.94 -6.42 1.10
N SER A 196 1.74 -7.03 0.24
CA SER A 196 2.67 -8.11 0.57
C SER A 196 4.10 -7.63 0.79
N ILE A 197 4.36 -6.32 0.69
CA ILE A 197 5.67 -5.70 0.95
C ILE A 197 5.71 -5.17 2.39
N GLN A 198 6.89 -5.14 2.99
CA GLN A 198 7.10 -4.57 4.33
C GLN A 198 6.56 -3.14 4.43
N PRO A 199 6.00 -2.74 5.59
CA PRO A 199 5.52 -1.37 5.79
C PRO A 199 6.63 -0.36 5.53
N THR A 200 6.40 0.53 4.58
CA THR A 200 7.27 1.66 4.25
C THR A 200 6.44 2.82 3.74
N SER A 201 7.04 4.01 3.63
CA SER A 201 6.35 5.16 3.03
C SER A 201 5.90 4.82 1.61
N LEU A 202 4.60 4.84 1.37
CA LEU A 202 3.98 4.51 0.10
C LEU A 202 3.18 5.70 -0.43
N THR A 203 3.33 6.00 -1.71
CA THR A 203 2.51 6.95 -2.47
C THR A 203 1.87 6.23 -3.65
N GLY A 204 0.56 6.31 -3.78
CA GLY A 204 -0.19 5.62 -4.84
C GLY A 204 -1.59 6.23 -5.06
N PRO A 205 -2.21 6.02 -6.25
CA PRO A 205 -3.48 6.64 -6.64
C PRO A 205 -4.68 5.81 -6.16
N ALA A 206 -4.80 5.59 -4.86
CA ALA A 206 -5.75 4.62 -4.30
C ALA A 206 -7.22 5.06 -4.29
N TYR A 207 -7.54 6.35 -4.55
CA TYR A 207 -8.92 6.85 -4.55
C TYR A 207 -9.54 6.87 -5.95
N TYR A 208 -8.89 7.55 -6.88
CA TYR A 208 -9.41 7.74 -8.25
C TYR A 208 -8.85 6.75 -9.28
N ALA A 209 -7.83 6.00 -8.91
CA ALA A 209 -7.19 4.96 -9.74
C ALA A 209 -6.67 5.47 -11.10
N GLY A 210 -6.10 6.68 -11.14
CA GLY A 210 -5.50 7.24 -12.37
C GLY A 210 -4.22 6.51 -12.75
N MET A 211 -4.19 5.90 -13.97
CA MET A 211 -2.99 5.27 -14.53
C MET A 211 -1.93 6.32 -14.90
N GLY A 212 -0.64 5.94 -14.84
CA GLY A 212 0.47 6.82 -15.14
C GLY A 212 0.92 7.67 -13.95
N PHE A 213 0.43 7.42 -12.74
CA PHE A 213 0.79 8.14 -11.53
C PHE A 213 2.17 7.73 -10.98
N GLY A 214 2.53 6.44 -11.07
CA GLY A 214 3.65 5.85 -10.32
C GLY A 214 5.00 6.48 -10.65
N ILE A 215 5.32 6.67 -11.92
CA ILE A 215 6.60 7.22 -12.35
C ILE A 215 6.77 8.69 -11.94
N PRO A 216 5.86 9.62 -12.28
CA PRO A 216 5.97 11.00 -11.81
C PRO A 216 6.02 11.13 -10.29
N ALA A 217 5.23 10.34 -9.57
CA ALA A 217 5.24 10.34 -8.11
C ALA A 217 6.59 9.87 -7.54
N GLY A 218 7.20 8.85 -8.12
CA GLY A 218 8.53 8.40 -7.74
C GLY A 218 9.61 9.45 -7.97
N LEU A 219 9.59 10.11 -9.13
CA LEU A 219 10.48 11.23 -9.40
C LEU A 219 10.26 12.38 -8.41
N GLY A 220 9.00 12.67 -8.06
CA GLY A 220 8.64 13.64 -7.03
C GLY A 220 9.19 13.28 -5.65
N ILE A 221 9.17 12.01 -5.25
CA ILE A 221 9.78 11.54 -4.00
C ILE A 221 11.28 11.84 -4.00
N GLN A 222 11.99 11.54 -5.08
CA GLN A 222 13.43 11.79 -5.14
C GLN A 222 13.74 13.30 -5.17
N ALA A 223 12.97 14.07 -5.93
CA ALA A 223 13.11 15.52 -6.02
C ALA A 223 12.94 16.21 -4.66
N THR A 224 11.96 15.78 -3.86
CA THR A 224 11.63 16.43 -2.59
C THR A 224 12.44 15.92 -1.40
N THR A 225 12.88 14.66 -1.43
CA THR A 225 13.54 14.03 -0.27
C THR A 225 15.02 13.74 -0.48
N GLY A 226 15.51 13.82 -1.72
CA GLY A 226 16.84 13.36 -2.10
C GLY A 226 17.05 11.85 -1.99
N LYS A 227 16.05 11.08 -1.54
CA LYS A 227 16.15 9.64 -1.35
C LYS A 227 15.72 8.90 -2.60
N ARG A 228 16.49 7.89 -2.97
CA ARG A 228 16.20 6.99 -4.08
C ARG A 228 14.91 6.22 -3.84
N PRO A 229 13.86 6.34 -4.69
CA PRO A 229 12.63 5.58 -4.56
C PRO A 229 12.69 4.25 -5.29
N LEU A 230 11.80 3.33 -4.90
CA LEU A 230 11.37 2.18 -5.66
C LEU A 230 10.03 2.51 -6.31
N ILE A 231 9.92 2.35 -7.63
CA ILE A 231 8.70 2.64 -8.39
C ILE A 231 8.13 1.33 -8.92
N LEU A 232 6.85 1.08 -8.65
CA LEU A 232 6.12 -0.08 -9.16
C LEU A 232 5.08 0.40 -10.16
N VAL A 233 5.10 -0.15 -11.36
CA VAL A 233 4.22 0.29 -12.46
C VAL A 233 3.85 -0.88 -13.36
N GLY A 234 2.60 -0.94 -13.81
CA GLY A 234 2.17 -1.88 -14.84
C GLY A 234 2.63 -1.43 -16.25
N ASP A 235 2.74 -2.36 -17.17
CA ASP A 235 3.09 -2.12 -18.59
C ASP A 235 2.16 -1.09 -19.26
N GLY A 236 0.86 -1.20 -19.06
CA GLY A 236 -0.10 -0.24 -19.61
C GLY A 236 -0.01 1.16 -18.98
N ALA A 237 0.26 1.24 -17.69
CA ALA A 237 0.45 2.53 -17.01
C ALA A 237 1.79 3.18 -17.41
N PHE A 238 2.83 2.37 -17.61
CA PHE A 238 4.12 2.85 -18.12
C PHE A 238 3.99 3.56 -19.47
N GLN A 239 3.13 3.05 -20.38
CA GLN A 239 2.89 3.66 -21.69
C GLN A 239 2.39 5.11 -21.59
N MET A 240 1.80 5.50 -20.46
CA MET A 240 1.27 6.84 -20.27
C MET A 240 2.34 7.86 -19.85
N THR A 241 3.23 7.49 -18.94
CA THR A 241 4.18 8.44 -18.32
C THR A 241 5.62 7.92 -18.20
N GLY A 242 5.92 6.75 -18.76
CA GLY A 242 7.26 6.17 -18.73
C GLY A 242 8.35 7.08 -19.28
N TRP A 243 8.00 7.92 -20.22
CA TRP A 243 8.88 8.92 -20.87
C TRP A 243 9.47 9.92 -19.89
N GLU A 244 8.81 10.18 -18.75
CA GLU A 244 9.30 11.08 -17.71
C GLU A 244 10.63 10.61 -17.09
N LEU A 245 10.97 9.31 -17.23
CA LEU A 245 12.28 8.79 -16.81
C LEU A 245 13.45 9.45 -17.56
N GLY A 246 13.22 9.98 -18.78
CA GLY A 246 14.22 10.76 -19.49
C GLY A 246 14.70 12.00 -18.74
N ASN A 247 13.92 12.52 -17.79
CA ASN A 247 14.31 13.64 -16.94
C ASN A 247 15.35 13.25 -15.87
N CYS A 248 15.50 11.95 -15.57
CA CYS A 248 16.45 11.48 -14.55
C CYS A 248 17.88 11.94 -14.89
N ARG A 249 18.28 11.87 -16.16
CA ARG A 249 19.61 12.32 -16.62
C ARG A 249 19.84 13.81 -16.35
N ARG A 250 18.80 14.64 -16.52
CA ARG A 250 18.88 16.11 -16.32
C ARG A 250 19.10 16.46 -14.86
N TYR A 251 18.48 15.72 -13.94
CA TYR A 251 18.46 16.04 -12.51
C TYR A 251 19.37 15.12 -11.67
N GLY A 252 20.07 14.17 -12.28
CA GLY A 252 20.90 13.20 -11.56
C GLY A 252 20.09 12.23 -10.69
N TRP A 253 18.84 11.94 -11.06
CA TRP A 253 17.99 11.01 -10.33
C TRP A 253 18.26 9.56 -10.75
N ASP A 254 18.16 8.66 -9.77
CA ASP A 254 18.51 7.26 -9.95
C ASP A 254 17.45 6.27 -9.37
N PRO A 255 16.14 6.47 -9.61
CA PRO A 255 15.13 5.56 -9.11
C PRO A 255 15.33 4.13 -9.60
N ILE A 256 14.81 3.15 -8.85
CA ILE A 256 14.63 1.78 -9.34
C ILE A 256 13.18 1.64 -9.78
N VAL A 257 12.95 1.22 -11.01
CA VAL A 257 11.62 1.03 -11.60
C VAL A 257 11.39 -0.45 -11.86
N ILE A 258 10.31 -1.01 -11.35
CA ILE A 258 9.89 -2.38 -11.63
C ILE A 258 8.62 -2.30 -12.48
N VAL A 259 8.71 -2.75 -13.73
CA VAL A 259 7.57 -2.83 -14.66
C VAL A 259 6.97 -4.22 -14.61
N PHE A 260 5.73 -4.31 -14.22
CA PHE A 260 4.90 -5.52 -14.26
C PHE A 260 4.44 -5.71 -15.70
N ASN A 261 5.17 -6.50 -16.49
CA ASN A 261 4.86 -6.71 -17.91
C ASN A 261 4.19 -8.07 -18.12
N ASN A 262 2.87 -8.06 -18.25
CA ASN A 262 2.06 -9.21 -18.63
C ASN A 262 1.38 -9.03 -20.00
N CYS A 263 1.78 -8.02 -20.75
CA CYS A 263 1.21 -7.64 -22.05
C CYS A 263 -0.31 -7.46 -21.98
N SER A 264 -0.80 -6.82 -20.90
CA SER A 264 -2.24 -6.71 -20.68
C SER A 264 -2.61 -5.57 -19.75
N TRP A 265 -3.70 -4.89 -20.00
CA TRP A 265 -4.43 -4.15 -18.98
C TRP A 265 -5.17 -5.15 -18.07
N GLU A 266 -4.38 -5.89 -17.30
CA GLU A 266 -4.84 -7.09 -16.61
C GLU A 266 -5.94 -6.81 -15.59
N MET A 267 -5.88 -5.68 -14.88
CA MET A 267 -6.94 -5.31 -13.95
C MET A 267 -8.28 -5.08 -14.68
N LEU A 268 -8.27 -4.46 -15.86
CA LEU A 268 -9.48 -4.28 -16.67
C LEU A 268 -9.96 -5.61 -17.23
N ARG A 269 -9.05 -6.49 -17.63
CA ARG A 269 -9.38 -7.84 -18.10
C ARG A 269 -10.13 -8.65 -17.05
N THR A 270 -9.82 -8.48 -15.77
CA THR A 270 -10.52 -9.21 -14.70
C THR A 270 -12.01 -8.84 -14.60
N PHE A 271 -12.37 -7.61 -14.99
CA PHE A 271 -13.77 -7.16 -15.06
C PHE A 271 -14.44 -7.45 -16.40
N GLN A 272 -13.65 -7.53 -17.47
CA GLN A 272 -14.12 -7.74 -18.84
C GLN A 272 -13.31 -8.86 -19.52
N PRO A 273 -13.46 -10.11 -19.07
CA PRO A 273 -12.74 -11.24 -19.65
C PRO A 273 -13.11 -11.43 -21.12
N GLY A 274 -12.13 -11.81 -21.92
CA GLY A 274 -12.34 -12.09 -23.36
C GLY A 274 -12.30 -10.88 -24.28
N THR A 275 -12.12 -9.68 -23.77
CA THR A 275 -11.99 -8.47 -24.60
C THR A 275 -10.58 -8.31 -25.14
N LYS A 276 -10.44 -8.16 -26.47
CA LYS A 276 -9.15 -8.01 -27.14
C LYS A 276 -8.47 -6.66 -26.89
N PHE A 277 -9.23 -5.61 -26.59
CA PHE A 277 -8.65 -4.29 -26.34
C PHE A 277 -7.82 -4.25 -25.04
N ASN A 278 -7.96 -5.24 -24.18
CA ASN A 278 -7.09 -5.38 -22.99
C ASN A 278 -5.74 -6.03 -23.32
N ASP A 279 -5.54 -6.54 -24.55
CA ASP A 279 -4.26 -7.08 -25.00
C ASP A 279 -3.31 -5.94 -25.33
N LEU A 280 -2.12 -5.98 -24.77
CA LEU A 280 -1.03 -5.07 -25.09
C LEU A 280 0.08 -5.84 -25.79
N ASP A 281 0.85 -5.12 -26.62
CA ASP A 281 2.07 -5.64 -27.21
C ASP A 281 3.25 -5.53 -26.26
N ASP A 282 4.25 -6.37 -26.49
CA ASP A 282 5.52 -6.33 -25.76
C ASP A 282 6.40 -5.17 -26.24
N TRP A 283 6.36 -4.06 -25.50
CA TRP A 283 7.13 -2.85 -25.84
C TRP A 283 8.61 -2.93 -25.48
N LYS A 284 9.09 -4.03 -24.90
CA LYS A 284 10.49 -4.21 -24.50
C LYS A 284 11.01 -3.03 -23.67
N PHE A 285 10.37 -2.81 -22.54
CA PHE A 285 10.64 -1.66 -21.68
C PHE A 285 12.09 -1.57 -21.21
N ALA A 286 12.78 -2.70 -21.08
CA ALA A 286 14.19 -2.72 -20.75
C ALA A 286 15.05 -2.04 -21.84
N ASP A 287 14.71 -2.21 -23.11
CA ASP A 287 15.42 -1.56 -24.20
C ASP A 287 15.15 -0.05 -24.20
N LEU A 288 13.88 0.36 -23.93
CA LEU A 288 13.52 1.76 -23.80
C LEU A 288 14.29 2.48 -22.70
N ALA A 289 14.62 1.79 -21.60
CA ALA A 289 15.40 2.38 -20.51
C ALA A 289 16.75 2.89 -21.01
N THR A 290 17.42 2.16 -21.88
CA THR A 290 18.71 2.56 -22.45
C THR A 290 18.57 3.83 -23.30
N VAL A 291 17.53 3.93 -24.12
CA VAL A 291 17.26 5.11 -24.95
C VAL A 291 16.99 6.35 -24.09
N LEU A 292 16.32 6.17 -22.96
CA LEU A 292 16.00 7.25 -22.01
C LEU A 292 17.18 7.61 -21.05
N GLY A 293 18.31 6.90 -21.17
CA GLY A 293 19.53 7.19 -20.40
C GLY A 293 19.67 6.46 -19.08
N GLY A 294 18.92 5.38 -18.87
CA GLY A 294 19.02 4.45 -17.75
C GLY A 294 19.67 3.12 -18.14
N ASP A 295 19.62 2.14 -17.25
CA ASP A 295 19.91 0.74 -17.54
C ASP A 295 18.60 -0.06 -17.48
N GLY A 296 18.43 -1.00 -18.43
CA GLY A 296 17.31 -1.91 -18.49
C GLY A 296 17.71 -3.36 -18.26
N TYR A 297 16.88 -4.08 -17.51
CA TYR A 297 17.02 -5.52 -17.24
C TYR A 297 15.69 -6.19 -17.54
N ARG A 298 15.68 -7.21 -18.37
CA ARG A 298 14.49 -8.03 -18.61
C ARG A 298 14.62 -9.34 -17.84
N ALA A 299 13.70 -9.58 -16.92
CA ALA A 299 13.66 -10.77 -16.08
C ALA A 299 12.45 -11.64 -16.48
N THR A 300 12.70 -12.90 -16.83
CA THR A 300 11.69 -13.91 -17.21
C THR A 300 11.59 -15.03 -16.19
N THR A 301 12.61 -15.15 -15.33
CA THR A 301 12.70 -16.16 -14.27
C THR A 301 12.96 -15.51 -12.91
N ARG A 302 12.64 -16.23 -11.83
CA ARG A 302 12.91 -15.79 -10.46
C ARG A 302 14.37 -15.51 -10.20
N ARG A 303 15.28 -16.29 -10.81
CA ARG A 303 16.72 -16.07 -10.75
C ARG A 303 17.10 -14.73 -11.36
N GLU A 304 16.64 -14.48 -12.58
CA GLU A 304 16.91 -13.22 -13.28
C GLU A 304 16.32 -12.01 -12.53
N LEU A 305 15.13 -12.15 -11.91
CA LEU A 305 14.54 -11.10 -11.08
C LEU A 305 15.44 -10.76 -9.88
N LYS A 306 15.91 -11.77 -9.17
CA LYS A 306 16.80 -11.58 -8.01
C LYS A 306 18.11 -10.89 -8.42
N ASP A 307 18.70 -11.32 -9.52
CA ASP A 307 19.96 -10.77 -10.03
C ASP A 307 19.76 -9.32 -10.51
N ALA A 308 18.67 -9.04 -11.23
CA ALA A 308 18.31 -7.70 -11.70
C ALA A 308 18.10 -6.72 -10.54
N ILE A 309 17.37 -7.11 -9.49
CA ILE A 309 17.15 -6.29 -8.31
C ILE A 309 18.47 -5.96 -7.61
N ASN A 310 19.33 -6.95 -7.40
CA ASN A 310 20.64 -6.75 -6.77
C ASN A 310 21.53 -5.82 -7.61
N LYS A 311 21.57 -6.02 -8.92
CA LYS A 311 22.34 -5.18 -9.84
C LYS A 311 21.81 -3.76 -9.87
N ALA A 312 20.49 -3.60 -9.97
CA ALA A 312 19.83 -2.30 -9.96
C ALA A 312 20.11 -1.54 -8.66
N TYR A 313 20.06 -2.21 -7.50
CA TYR A 313 20.34 -1.58 -6.22
C TYR A 313 21.78 -1.07 -6.13
N ASN A 314 22.76 -1.85 -6.57
CA ASN A 314 24.19 -1.53 -6.51
C ASN A 314 24.61 -0.49 -7.55
N THR A 315 23.83 -0.26 -8.61
CA THR A 315 24.13 0.72 -9.65
C THR A 315 23.51 2.07 -9.29
N ARG A 316 24.33 3.15 -9.32
CA ARG A 316 23.91 4.50 -8.93
C ARG A 316 24.15 5.50 -10.07
N GLY A 317 23.55 6.70 -9.94
CA GLY A 317 23.80 7.83 -10.83
C GLY A 317 22.94 7.85 -12.11
N LYS A 318 22.12 6.82 -12.35
CA LYS A 318 21.11 6.76 -13.40
C LYS A 318 19.98 5.82 -13.00
N PHE A 319 18.78 6.02 -13.52
CA PHE A 319 17.67 5.15 -13.18
C PHE A 319 17.90 3.71 -13.68
N GLN A 320 17.35 2.75 -12.96
CA GLN A 320 17.43 1.33 -13.23
C GLN A 320 16.02 0.81 -13.49
N LEU A 321 15.76 0.19 -14.63
CA LEU A 321 14.45 -0.35 -14.97
C LEU A 321 14.54 -1.88 -15.07
N ILE A 322 13.71 -2.54 -14.27
CA ILE A 322 13.56 -4.00 -14.28
C ILE A 322 12.22 -4.31 -14.91
N GLU A 323 12.24 -4.83 -16.12
CA GLU A 323 11.08 -5.35 -16.81
C GLU A 323 10.84 -6.78 -16.38
N VAL A 324 9.78 -7.01 -15.62
CA VAL A 324 9.41 -8.32 -15.09
C VAL A 324 8.34 -8.94 -15.97
N MET A 325 8.74 -9.97 -16.72
CA MET A 325 7.83 -10.70 -17.60
C MET A 325 6.99 -11.69 -16.79
N MET A 326 5.68 -11.56 -16.94
CA MET A 326 4.72 -12.45 -16.31
C MET A 326 3.76 -13.03 -17.35
N ASP A 327 3.16 -14.14 -17.03
CA ASP A 327 2.09 -14.66 -17.88
C ASP A 327 0.87 -13.71 -17.82
N ARG A 328 0.16 -13.60 -18.95
CA ARG A 328 -1.17 -13.00 -19.00
C ARG A 328 -2.09 -13.77 -18.04
N ASN A 329 -2.90 -13.09 -17.25
CA ASN A 329 -3.69 -13.62 -16.13
C ASN A 329 -2.89 -13.98 -14.85
N ALA A 330 -1.59 -13.71 -14.80
CA ALA A 330 -0.86 -13.73 -13.54
C ALA A 330 -1.27 -12.52 -12.70
N ILE A 331 -1.98 -12.76 -11.61
CA ILE A 331 -2.48 -11.73 -10.69
C ILE A 331 -2.10 -12.03 -9.24
N SER A 332 -1.90 -10.99 -8.46
CA SER A 332 -1.58 -11.12 -7.04
C SER A 332 -2.69 -11.82 -6.25
N PRO A 333 -2.35 -12.52 -5.16
CA PRO A 333 -3.35 -13.12 -4.28
C PRO A 333 -4.38 -12.11 -3.76
N THR A 334 -3.98 -10.85 -3.57
CA THR A 334 -4.87 -9.77 -3.12
C THR A 334 -5.85 -9.37 -4.21
N LEU A 335 -5.40 -9.16 -5.45
CA LEU A 335 -6.28 -8.85 -6.57
C LEU A 335 -7.25 -10.00 -6.82
N LYS A 336 -6.79 -11.26 -6.74
CA LYS A 336 -7.66 -12.44 -6.87
C LYS A 336 -8.80 -12.44 -5.84
N ARG A 337 -8.49 -12.11 -4.57
CA ARG A 337 -9.52 -11.99 -3.53
C ARG A 337 -10.46 -10.81 -3.77
N PHE A 338 -9.94 -9.68 -4.25
CA PHE A 338 -10.74 -8.50 -4.56
C PHE A 338 -11.77 -8.80 -5.66
N ILE A 339 -11.37 -9.43 -6.74
CA ILE A 339 -12.27 -9.86 -7.83
C ILE A 339 -13.34 -10.82 -7.29
N ALA A 340 -12.93 -11.82 -6.50
CA ALA A 340 -13.87 -12.77 -5.92
C ALA A 340 -14.87 -12.11 -4.94
N ALA A 341 -14.49 -11.00 -4.29
CA ALA A 341 -15.39 -10.22 -3.44
C ALA A 341 -16.45 -9.50 -4.28
N ILE A 342 -16.05 -8.83 -5.37
CA ILE A 342 -16.97 -8.14 -6.30
C ILE A 342 -17.98 -9.12 -6.90
N GLN A 343 -17.53 -10.30 -7.34
CA GLN A 343 -18.42 -11.32 -7.94
C GLN A 343 -19.45 -11.87 -6.96
N LYS A 344 -19.24 -11.76 -5.66
CA LYS A 344 -20.21 -12.18 -4.63
C LYS A 344 -21.23 -11.11 -4.25
N THR A 345 -20.95 -9.86 -4.57
CA THR A 345 -21.83 -8.71 -4.27
C THR A 345 -22.78 -8.39 -5.43
N ASN A 346 -22.48 -8.87 -6.62
CA ASN A 346 -23.35 -8.87 -7.80
C ASN A 346 -24.13 -10.19 -7.90
#